data_cec376112bd1d1f586ba3dbe5520d0f8
#
_entry.id   cec376112bd1d1f586ba3dbe5520d0f8
#
_cell.length_a   1.000
_cell.length_b   1.000
_cell.length_c   1.000
_cell.angle_alpha   90.00
_cell.angle_beta   90.00
_cell.angle_gamma   90.00
#
_symmetry.space_group_name_H-M   'P 1'
#
loop_
_entity.id
_entity.type
_entity.pdbx_description
1 polymer ?
#
loop_
_entity_poly.entity_id
_entity_poly.type
_entity_poly.pdbx_seq_one_letter_code
_entity_poly.pdbx_strand_id
1 'polypeptide(L)'
;VLLSPAPFINHRWMKSLPINRRAFLVTSLAAAMAPRIAISQPAVAKLDKATIDAIMEAANGFPSLHALIISRHGDLELEHVFRGPAADRPVNVKSVSKTIIAALVGIAMDRGVFDGLDQPIAPLFPDKLPRDADPRLQRVTIGNLLSMQSGLDRTSGPNYGRWVQSDDWVRFALSREFVDEPGGSMLYSTGNSHLLSALLTRRTGHSTLQVARDWLGKPLEINIPPWPRDPQGIYFGGNDMLLSPRAMRAFGEMFLASGMSGGKQVVPRSWIEESWKPRTSSPFTGDAYGLGWFVSGSAGGRPIYYAWGYGGQMIYVVPHVSLVVVMTSDAATPSGRSGYVRQLHDLVRNRIVPAAEAQAS
;
A
#
# COMPACT_ATOMS: atom_id res chain seq x y z
N VAL A 1 -19.92 -63.19 -23.84
CA VAL A 1 -19.00 -63.97 -24.65
C VAL A 1 -17.60 -63.46 -24.38
N LEU A 2 -16.91 -64.13 -23.45
CA LEU A 2 -15.63 -64.81 -23.52
C LEU A 2 -14.42 -63.90 -23.87
N LEU A 3 -13.58 -63.61 -22.87
CA LEU A 3 -12.31 -64.32 -22.51
C LEU A 3 -11.22 -64.22 -23.59
N SER A 4 -10.04 -63.73 -23.38
CA SER A 4 -8.91 -64.25 -22.64
C SER A 4 -7.58 -63.65 -23.12
N PRO A 5 -6.43 -64.02 -22.68
CA PRO A 5 -5.57 -63.25 -21.75
C PRO A 5 -4.17 -62.95 -22.35
N ALA A 6 -3.30 -62.37 -21.51
CA ALA A 6 -1.90 -61.98 -21.74
C ALA A 6 -0.99 -63.12 -22.26
N PRO A 7 0.24 -62.77 -22.66
CA PRO A 7 1.35 -63.62 -22.25
C PRO A 7 2.47 -62.92 -21.50
N PHE A 8 2.96 -63.64 -20.49
CA PHE A 8 4.22 -63.51 -19.80
C PHE A 8 5.43 -63.58 -20.76
N ILE A 9 6.48 -62.79 -20.54
CA ILE A 9 7.82 -63.08 -21.01
C ILE A 9 8.82 -62.98 -19.86
N ASN A 10 9.64 -64.03 -19.80
CA ASN A 10 10.56 -64.51 -18.83
C ASN A 10 11.77 -63.59 -18.54
N HIS A 11 12.17 -63.72 -17.28
CA HIS A 11 13.53 -63.45 -16.80
C HIS A 11 14.61 -64.25 -17.54
N ARG A 12 15.75 -63.60 -17.84
CA ARG A 12 17.07 -64.28 -17.72
C ARG A 12 18.26 -63.32 -17.72
N TRP A 13 19.08 -63.50 -16.67
CA TRP A 13 20.52 -63.34 -16.52
C TRP A 13 21.12 -61.94 -16.34
N MET A 14 21.24 -61.59 -15.08
CA MET A 14 22.28 -60.74 -14.54
C MET A 14 23.63 -61.49 -14.63
N LYS A 15 24.62 -60.90 -15.28
CA LYS A 15 26.04 -61.23 -15.05
C LYS A 15 26.64 -60.09 -14.25
N SER A 16 27.08 -60.42 -13.04
CA SER A 16 27.86 -59.58 -12.12
C SER A 16 29.24 -59.29 -12.72
N LEU A 17 29.62 -58.02 -12.80
CA LEU A 17 31.00 -57.58 -13.01
C LEU A 17 31.61 -57.17 -11.66
N PRO A 18 32.89 -57.50 -11.39
CA PRO A 18 33.50 -57.24 -10.07
C PRO A 18 33.85 -55.77 -9.88
N ILE A 19 33.48 -55.24 -8.74
CA ILE A 19 33.83 -53.88 -8.30
C ILE A 19 35.31 -53.89 -7.87
N ASN A 20 36.13 -53.20 -8.61
CA ASN A 20 37.54 -52.99 -8.30
C ASN A 20 37.64 -51.86 -7.25
N ARG A 21 37.98 -52.25 -6.02
CA ARG A 21 38.29 -51.31 -4.92
C ARG A 21 39.72 -50.82 -5.11
N ARG A 22 39.91 -49.62 -5.68
CA ARG A 22 41.11 -48.78 -5.41
C ARG A 22 40.91 -47.41 -6.08
N ALA A 23 41.25 -46.39 -5.29
CA ALA A 23 41.40 -44.98 -5.68
C ALA A 23 40.16 -44.09 -5.64
N PHE A 24 39.65 -43.77 -4.43
CA PHE A 24 39.07 -42.46 -4.17
C PHE A 24 40.21 -41.48 -3.84
N LEU A 25 40.66 -40.74 -4.81
CA LEU A 25 41.47 -39.55 -4.62
C LEU A 25 40.52 -38.45 -4.11
N VAL A 26 40.59 -38.15 -2.81
CA VAL A 26 39.97 -36.99 -2.21
C VAL A 26 40.77 -35.76 -2.60
N THR A 27 40.36 -35.09 -3.66
CA THR A 27 40.84 -33.74 -3.98
C THR A 27 40.07 -32.78 -3.06
N SER A 28 40.71 -32.40 -1.96
CA SER A 28 40.27 -31.32 -1.09
C SER A 28 40.36 -30.01 -1.86
N LEU A 29 39.26 -29.50 -2.42
CA LEU A 29 39.16 -28.14 -2.88
C LEU A 29 39.17 -27.22 -1.64
N ALA A 30 40.35 -26.71 -1.28
CA ALA A 30 40.45 -25.58 -0.36
C ALA A 30 39.86 -24.37 -1.07
N ALA A 31 38.58 -24.08 -0.81
CA ALA A 31 37.96 -22.81 -1.17
C ALA A 31 38.69 -21.72 -0.39
N ALA A 32 39.57 -21.00 -1.05
CA ALA A 32 40.20 -19.78 -0.52
C ALA A 32 39.05 -18.81 -0.20
N MET A 33 38.76 -18.64 1.10
CA MET A 33 37.93 -17.53 1.60
C MET A 33 38.74 -16.25 1.37
N ALA A 34 38.57 -15.62 0.22
CA ALA A 34 38.99 -14.25 0.05
C ALA A 34 38.24 -13.37 1.06
N PRO A 35 38.89 -12.53 1.85
CA PRO A 35 38.20 -11.62 2.74
C PRO A 35 37.29 -10.75 1.89
N ARG A 36 35.95 -10.84 2.10
CA ARG A 36 35.04 -9.85 1.57
C ARG A 36 35.40 -8.54 2.25
N ILE A 37 36.09 -7.68 1.53
CA ILE A 37 36.23 -6.28 1.91
C ILE A 37 34.80 -5.74 1.90
N ALA A 38 34.20 -5.59 3.08
CA ALA A 38 33.01 -4.81 3.25
C ALA A 38 33.38 -3.36 2.87
N ILE A 39 33.07 -2.97 1.64
CA ILE A 39 33.12 -1.57 1.26
C ILE A 39 32.02 -0.91 2.10
N SER A 40 32.44 -0.29 3.21
CA SER A 40 31.57 0.60 3.99
C SER A 40 31.08 1.67 3.04
N GLN A 41 29.78 1.63 2.70
CA GLN A 41 29.19 2.78 2.02
C GLN A 41 29.41 4.00 2.93
N PRO A 42 29.83 5.16 2.38
CA PRO A 42 29.95 6.36 3.17
C PRO A 42 28.64 6.60 3.91
N ALA A 43 28.72 6.83 5.21
CA ALA A 43 27.56 7.17 6.02
C ALA A 43 26.93 8.42 5.39
N VAL A 44 25.69 8.29 4.92
CA VAL A 44 24.97 9.44 4.37
C VAL A 44 24.79 10.45 5.49
N ALA A 45 25.21 11.70 5.24
CA ALA A 45 25.11 12.75 6.24
C ALA A 45 23.64 12.96 6.65
N LYS A 46 23.37 12.97 7.95
CA LYS A 46 22.05 13.30 8.50
C LYS A 46 21.71 14.77 8.25
N LEU A 47 20.42 15.12 8.29
CA LEU A 47 20.01 16.52 8.31
C LEU A 47 20.69 17.22 9.50
N ASP A 48 21.36 18.33 9.24
CA ASP A 48 22.03 19.07 10.30
C ASP A 48 21.03 19.68 11.29
N LYS A 49 21.53 20.05 12.47
CA LYS A 49 20.68 20.58 13.53
C LYS A 49 19.95 21.86 13.12
N ALA A 50 20.58 22.75 12.38
CA ALA A 50 19.95 24.01 11.96
C ALA A 50 18.77 23.76 11.00
N THR A 51 18.93 22.80 10.10
CA THR A 51 17.87 22.35 9.19
C THR A 51 16.69 21.74 9.97
N ILE A 52 16.98 20.84 10.93
CA ILE A 52 15.95 20.25 11.79
C ILE A 52 15.22 21.33 12.59
N ASP A 53 15.95 22.27 13.22
CA ASP A 53 15.35 23.35 13.98
C ASP A 53 14.42 24.23 13.11
N ALA A 54 14.84 24.56 11.87
CA ALA A 54 14.00 25.34 10.93
C ALA A 54 12.75 24.57 10.46
N ILE A 55 12.84 23.25 10.26
CA ILE A 55 11.68 22.39 9.95
C ILE A 55 10.74 22.37 11.14
N MET A 56 11.26 22.20 12.35
CA MET A 56 10.49 22.14 13.58
C MET A 56 9.76 23.47 13.86
N GLU A 57 10.42 24.61 13.68
CA GLU A 57 9.82 25.94 13.83
C GLU A 57 8.64 26.11 12.86
N ALA A 58 8.85 25.79 11.56
CA ALA A 58 7.80 25.85 10.57
C ALA A 58 6.62 24.93 10.89
N ALA A 59 6.89 23.68 11.31
CA ALA A 59 5.88 22.69 11.66
C ALA A 59 5.08 23.07 12.93
N ASN A 60 5.74 23.68 13.93
CA ASN A 60 5.07 24.14 15.16
C ASN A 60 4.04 25.26 14.89
N GLY A 61 4.21 25.99 13.79
CA GLY A 61 3.24 26.99 13.32
C GLY A 61 1.92 26.38 12.80
N PHE A 62 1.80 25.06 12.69
CA PHE A 62 0.59 24.39 12.22
C PHE A 62 -0.28 23.89 13.38
N PRO A 63 -1.36 24.60 13.73
CA PRO A 63 -2.13 24.29 14.96
C PRO A 63 -2.77 22.91 14.98
N SER A 64 -3.09 22.36 13.80
CA SER A 64 -3.72 21.03 13.68
C SER A 64 -2.69 19.89 13.59
N LEU A 65 -1.38 20.16 13.45
CA LEU A 65 -0.37 19.12 13.34
C LEU A 65 -0.12 18.47 14.71
N HIS A 66 -0.23 17.13 14.74
CA HIS A 66 0.03 16.35 15.94
C HIS A 66 1.43 15.81 15.97
N ALA A 67 1.86 15.07 14.95
CA ALA A 67 3.18 14.49 14.89
C ALA A 67 3.83 14.68 13.51
N LEU A 68 5.15 14.82 13.51
CA LEU A 68 6.01 14.80 12.35
C LEU A 68 7.12 13.77 12.57
N ILE A 69 7.26 12.83 11.63
CA ILE A 69 8.38 11.89 11.58
C ILE A 69 9.09 12.05 10.25
N ILE A 70 10.40 12.12 10.28
CA ILE A 70 11.28 12.14 9.11
C ILE A 70 12.25 10.98 9.26
N SER A 71 12.31 10.08 8.27
CA SER A 71 13.35 9.08 8.18
C SER A 71 13.99 9.11 6.80
N ARG A 72 15.29 8.84 6.74
CA ARG A 72 16.06 8.84 5.51
C ARG A 72 17.04 7.67 5.51
N HIS A 73 17.13 6.95 4.38
CA HIS A 73 17.94 5.73 4.27
C HIS A 73 17.62 4.65 5.33
N GLY A 74 16.38 4.65 5.85
CA GLY A 74 15.94 3.75 6.93
C GLY A 74 16.24 4.27 8.35
N ASP A 75 17.03 5.34 8.49
CA ASP A 75 17.37 5.95 9.78
C ASP A 75 16.35 7.02 10.18
N LEU A 76 16.02 7.04 11.46
CA LEU A 76 15.20 8.10 12.04
C LEU A 76 16.03 9.39 12.17
N GLU A 77 15.57 10.48 11.54
CA GLU A 77 16.20 11.81 11.64
C GLU A 77 15.41 12.74 12.56
N LEU A 78 14.08 12.64 12.54
CA LEU A 78 13.20 13.41 13.43
C LEU A 78 11.98 12.57 13.80
N GLU A 79 11.64 12.53 15.07
CA GLU A 79 10.34 12.13 15.59
C GLU A 79 9.90 13.14 16.62
N HIS A 80 8.87 13.92 16.33
CA HIS A 80 8.34 14.90 17.24
C HIS A 80 6.81 14.86 17.29
N VAL A 81 6.28 14.95 18.51
CA VAL A 81 4.86 15.11 18.79
C VAL A 81 4.62 16.50 19.34
N PHE A 82 4.00 17.33 18.53
CA PHE A 82 3.61 18.70 18.92
C PHE A 82 2.39 18.69 19.82
N ARG A 83 1.42 17.82 19.50
CA ARG A 83 0.09 17.74 20.15
C ARG A 83 -0.47 16.32 19.97
N GLY A 84 -1.48 16.02 20.75
CA GLY A 84 -2.23 14.76 20.58
C GLY A 84 -1.49 13.54 21.14
N PRO A 85 -1.82 12.34 20.62
CA PRO A 85 -1.27 11.09 21.13
C PRO A 85 0.22 10.91 20.80
N ALA A 86 0.93 10.14 21.62
CA ALA A 86 2.32 9.76 21.38
C ALA A 86 2.47 8.99 20.04
N ALA A 87 3.70 9.02 19.47
CA ALA A 87 3.97 8.50 18.13
C ALA A 87 3.78 6.97 17.98
N ASP A 88 3.70 6.23 19.07
CA ASP A 88 3.39 4.79 19.13
C ASP A 88 1.90 4.49 19.30
N ARG A 89 1.06 5.51 19.55
CA ARG A 89 -0.38 5.33 19.74
C ARG A 89 -1.12 5.38 18.41
N PRO A 90 -2.02 4.42 18.16
CA PRO A 90 -2.84 4.43 16.97
C PRO A 90 -3.77 5.65 16.90
N VAL A 91 -3.80 6.30 15.75
CA VAL A 91 -4.69 7.41 15.42
C VAL A 91 -5.52 7.05 14.19
N ASN A 92 -6.63 7.75 13.99
CA ASN A 92 -7.46 7.57 12.80
C ASN A 92 -6.74 8.16 11.57
N VAL A 93 -6.30 7.30 10.67
CA VAL A 93 -5.54 7.72 9.48
C VAL A 93 -6.41 8.13 8.30
N LYS A 94 -7.74 8.12 8.48
CA LYS A 94 -8.68 8.52 7.44
C LYS A 94 -8.41 7.79 6.12
N SER A 95 -8.36 8.52 5.01
CA SER A 95 -8.20 7.94 3.67
C SER A 95 -6.81 7.39 3.36
N VAL A 96 -5.79 7.52 4.23
CA VAL A 96 -4.56 6.71 4.13
C VAL A 96 -4.90 5.22 4.12
N SER A 97 -6.03 4.83 4.73
CA SER A 97 -6.59 3.47 4.65
C SER A 97 -6.66 2.93 3.22
N LYS A 98 -6.95 3.78 2.22
CA LYS A 98 -7.05 3.36 0.81
C LYS A 98 -5.72 2.84 0.27
N THR A 99 -4.63 3.49 0.65
CA THR A 99 -3.28 3.08 0.27
C THR A 99 -2.89 1.75 0.92
N ILE A 100 -3.29 1.55 2.18
CA ILE A 100 -3.07 0.27 2.89
C ILE A 100 -3.87 -0.84 2.21
N ILE A 101 -5.15 -0.61 1.89
CA ILE A 101 -5.99 -1.59 1.17
C ILE A 101 -5.40 -1.89 -0.22
N ALA A 102 -4.90 -0.89 -0.93
CA ALA A 102 -4.24 -1.10 -2.23
C ALA A 102 -3.01 -2.00 -2.11
N ALA A 103 -2.19 -1.84 -1.07
CA ALA A 103 -1.06 -2.74 -0.81
C ALA A 103 -1.52 -4.18 -0.54
N LEU A 104 -2.60 -4.36 0.24
CA LEU A 104 -3.18 -5.70 0.48
C LEU A 104 -3.71 -6.34 -0.81
N VAL A 105 -4.30 -5.56 -1.72
CA VAL A 105 -4.74 -6.05 -3.04
C VAL A 105 -3.53 -6.50 -3.88
N GLY A 106 -2.42 -5.76 -3.84
CA GLY A 106 -1.18 -6.16 -4.52
C GLY A 106 -0.61 -7.48 -3.99
N ILE A 107 -0.60 -7.66 -2.68
CA ILE A 107 -0.21 -8.93 -2.05
C ILE A 107 -1.20 -10.04 -2.44
N ALA A 108 -2.49 -9.74 -2.51
CA ALA A 108 -3.52 -10.69 -2.90
C ALA A 108 -3.34 -11.18 -4.36
N MET A 109 -2.95 -10.29 -5.27
CA MET A 109 -2.61 -10.65 -6.66
C MET A 109 -1.40 -11.58 -6.71
N ASP A 110 -0.33 -11.25 -5.99
CA ASP A 110 0.88 -12.08 -5.91
C ASP A 110 0.59 -13.49 -5.35
N ARG A 111 -0.38 -13.61 -4.47
CA ARG A 111 -0.84 -14.87 -3.87
C ARG A 111 -1.90 -15.60 -4.70
N GLY A 112 -2.25 -15.11 -5.88
CA GLY A 112 -3.27 -15.72 -6.75
C GLY A 112 -4.71 -15.63 -6.20
N VAL A 113 -4.98 -14.70 -5.27
CA VAL A 113 -6.33 -14.43 -4.75
C VAL A 113 -7.15 -13.68 -5.79
N PHE A 114 -6.48 -12.81 -6.56
CA PHE A 114 -7.03 -12.08 -7.70
C PHE A 114 -6.21 -12.36 -8.96
N ASP A 115 -6.87 -12.38 -10.12
CA ASP A 115 -6.24 -12.71 -11.41
C ASP A 115 -5.41 -11.53 -11.98
N GLY A 116 -5.69 -10.29 -11.53
CA GLY A 116 -4.97 -9.08 -11.97
C GLY A 116 -5.83 -7.83 -11.92
N LEU A 117 -5.26 -6.73 -12.41
CA LEU A 117 -5.93 -5.41 -12.43
C LEU A 117 -7.17 -5.39 -13.33
N ASP A 118 -7.14 -6.14 -14.42
CA ASP A 118 -8.23 -6.18 -15.42
C ASP A 118 -9.36 -7.16 -15.04
N GLN A 119 -9.26 -7.82 -13.87
CA GLN A 119 -10.30 -8.72 -13.40
C GLN A 119 -11.60 -7.95 -13.13
N PRO A 120 -12.73 -8.31 -13.82
CA PRO A 120 -14.02 -7.71 -13.57
C PRO A 120 -14.53 -8.01 -12.16
N ILE A 121 -15.15 -7.01 -11.51
CA ILE A 121 -15.64 -7.16 -10.14
C ILE A 121 -17.04 -7.75 -10.07
N ALA A 122 -17.87 -7.58 -11.10
CA ALA A 122 -19.27 -8.03 -11.07
C ALA A 122 -19.42 -9.54 -10.80
N PRO A 123 -18.65 -10.44 -11.43
CA PRO A 123 -18.73 -11.88 -11.13
C PRO A 123 -18.28 -12.22 -9.70
N LEU A 124 -17.56 -11.32 -9.02
CA LEU A 124 -17.10 -11.52 -7.64
C LEU A 124 -18.16 -11.11 -6.60
N PHE A 125 -19.26 -10.46 -7.04
CA PHE A 125 -20.40 -10.01 -6.20
C PHE A 125 -21.76 -10.50 -6.72
N PRO A 126 -21.96 -11.80 -7.05
CA PRO A 126 -23.18 -12.25 -7.70
C PRO A 126 -24.45 -12.00 -6.88
N ASP A 127 -24.32 -11.98 -5.55
CA ASP A 127 -25.43 -11.76 -4.59
C ASP A 127 -25.66 -10.28 -4.24
N LYS A 128 -24.81 -9.37 -4.73
CA LYS A 128 -24.85 -7.94 -4.40
C LYS A 128 -25.21 -7.05 -5.56
N LEU A 129 -25.22 -7.57 -6.78
CA LEU A 129 -25.58 -6.80 -7.96
C LEU A 129 -27.04 -6.32 -7.90
N PRO A 130 -27.33 -5.08 -8.38
CA PRO A 130 -28.71 -4.64 -8.60
C PRO A 130 -29.43 -5.53 -9.60
N ARG A 131 -30.76 -5.67 -9.47
CA ARG A 131 -31.57 -6.45 -10.43
C ARG A 131 -31.46 -5.88 -11.85
N ASP A 132 -31.53 -4.55 -11.95
CA ASP A 132 -31.44 -3.80 -13.21
C ASP A 132 -30.06 -3.13 -13.32
N ALA A 133 -29.00 -3.94 -13.16
CA ALA A 133 -27.63 -3.44 -13.20
C ALA A 133 -27.31 -2.86 -14.59
N ASP A 134 -26.74 -1.64 -14.61
CA ASP A 134 -26.19 -1.07 -15.84
C ASP A 134 -25.13 -2.01 -16.43
N PRO A 135 -25.17 -2.32 -17.74
CA PRO A 135 -24.21 -3.22 -18.39
C PRO A 135 -22.74 -2.82 -18.20
N ARG A 136 -22.46 -1.53 -17.98
CA ARG A 136 -21.11 -1.03 -17.68
C ARG A 136 -20.51 -1.64 -16.42
N LEU A 137 -21.34 -2.08 -15.46
CA LEU A 137 -20.87 -2.73 -14.24
C LEU A 137 -20.09 -4.02 -14.53
N GLN A 138 -20.39 -4.72 -15.63
CA GLN A 138 -19.64 -5.89 -16.07
C GLN A 138 -18.20 -5.58 -16.52
N ARG A 139 -17.92 -4.30 -16.84
CA ARG A 139 -16.60 -3.83 -17.29
C ARG A 139 -15.77 -3.15 -16.19
N VAL A 140 -16.37 -2.92 -15.02
CA VAL A 140 -15.63 -2.36 -13.87
C VAL A 140 -14.65 -3.40 -13.36
N THR A 141 -13.38 -3.03 -13.26
CA THR A 141 -12.29 -3.92 -12.86
C THR A 141 -11.72 -3.57 -11.48
N ILE A 142 -10.92 -4.46 -10.92
CA ILE A 142 -10.15 -4.18 -9.69
C ILE A 142 -9.26 -2.95 -9.89
N GLY A 143 -8.61 -2.81 -11.05
CA GLY A 143 -7.81 -1.66 -11.41
C GLY A 143 -8.61 -0.35 -11.39
N ASN A 144 -9.84 -0.36 -11.92
CA ASN A 144 -10.72 0.82 -11.87
C ASN A 144 -11.09 1.23 -10.44
N LEU A 145 -11.30 0.27 -9.54
CA LEU A 145 -11.55 0.58 -8.12
C LEU A 145 -10.32 1.21 -7.46
N LEU A 146 -9.14 0.63 -7.70
CA LEU A 146 -7.86 1.09 -7.12
C LEU A 146 -7.48 2.50 -7.60
N SER A 147 -7.73 2.80 -8.87
CA SER A 147 -7.42 4.09 -9.50
C SER A 147 -8.54 5.14 -9.36
N MET A 148 -9.64 4.80 -8.67
CA MET A 148 -10.81 5.68 -8.54
C MET A 148 -11.52 6.00 -9.86
N GLN A 149 -11.49 5.08 -10.82
CA GLN A 149 -12.04 5.23 -12.17
C GLN A 149 -13.15 4.21 -12.46
N SER A 150 -13.96 3.86 -11.46
CA SER A 150 -15.07 2.91 -11.65
C SER A 150 -16.17 3.41 -12.58
N GLY A 151 -16.27 4.72 -12.81
CA GLY A 151 -17.38 5.35 -13.53
C GLY A 151 -18.65 5.52 -12.70
N LEU A 152 -18.77 4.82 -11.57
CA LEU A 152 -19.89 4.95 -10.65
C LEU A 152 -19.85 6.28 -9.90
N ASP A 153 -21.00 6.92 -9.72
CA ASP A 153 -21.10 8.11 -8.87
C ASP A 153 -20.54 7.81 -7.46
N ARG A 154 -19.72 8.73 -7.00
CA ARG A 154 -18.95 8.56 -5.76
C ARG A 154 -19.83 8.42 -4.52
N THR A 155 -19.41 7.56 -3.59
CA THR A 155 -19.98 7.47 -2.25
C THR A 155 -19.36 8.48 -1.26
N SER A 156 -18.36 9.25 -1.69
CA SER A 156 -17.74 10.33 -0.91
C SER A 156 -18.48 11.65 -1.07
N GLY A 157 -18.14 12.65 -0.23
CA GLY A 157 -18.76 13.98 -0.29
C GLY A 157 -20.24 13.94 0.06
N PRO A 158 -21.15 14.50 -0.77
CA PRO A 158 -22.58 14.59 -0.45
C PRO A 158 -23.28 13.25 -0.21
N ASN A 159 -22.79 12.19 -0.82
CA ASN A 159 -23.37 10.85 -0.70
C ASN A 159 -22.86 10.07 0.52
N TYR A 160 -21.82 10.54 1.20
CA TYR A 160 -21.15 9.79 2.26
C TYR A 160 -22.09 9.41 3.40
N GLY A 161 -22.84 10.37 3.92
CA GLY A 161 -23.79 10.13 5.01
C GLY A 161 -24.88 9.11 4.66
N ARG A 162 -25.47 9.20 3.46
CA ARG A 162 -26.47 8.24 2.96
C ARG A 162 -25.89 6.85 2.80
N TRP A 163 -24.64 6.74 2.33
CA TRP A 163 -23.97 5.47 2.13
C TRP A 163 -23.69 4.77 3.47
N VAL A 164 -23.07 5.45 4.44
CA VAL A 164 -22.72 4.85 5.73
C VAL A 164 -23.94 4.58 6.63
N GLN A 165 -25.10 5.18 6.33
CA GLN A 165 -26.38 4.90 6.97
C GLN A 165 -27.17 3.77 6.29
N SER A 166 -26.72 3.29 5.14
CA SER A 166 -27.41 2.20 4.43
C SER A 166 -27.16 0.85 5.10
N ASP A 167 -28.10 -0.06 4.93
CA ASP A 167 -28.05 -1.42 5.51
C ASP A 167 -27.01 -2.32 4.83
N ASP A 168 -26.55 -1.98 3.61
CA ASP A 168 -25.60 -2.76 2.84
C ASP A 168 -24.69 -1.82 2.01
N TRP A 169 -23.50 -1.57 2.53
CA TRP A 169 -22.56 -0.63 1.90
C TRP A 169 -22.02 -1.13 0.56
N VAL A 170 -21.86 -2.44 0.40
CA VAL A 170 -21.41 -3.05 -0.85
C VAL A 170 -22.48 -2.88 -1.92
N ARG A 171 -23.72 -3.27 -1.62
CA ARG A 171 -24.83 -3.11 -2.55
C ARG A 171 -25.08 -1.65 -2.90
N PHE A 172 -25.05 -0.76 -1.92
CA PHE A 172 -25.21 0.68 -2.16
C PHE A 172 -24.16 1.20 -3.15
N ALA A 173 -22.88 0.84 -2.95
CA ALA A 173 -21.81 1.28 -3.85
C ALA A 173 -21.96 0.72 -5.27
N LEU A 174 -22.35 -0.55 -5.42
CA LEU A 174 -22.59 -1.19 -6.71
C LEU A 174 -23.88 -0.70 -7.41
N SER A 175 -24.80 -0.10 -6.66
CA SER A 175 -26.08 0.44 -7.19
C SER A 175 -26.00 1.92 -7.54
N ARG A 176 -24.81 2.54 -7.45
CA ARG A 176 -24.66 3.93 -7.89
C ARG A 176 -24.82 4.01 -9.41
N GLU A 177 -25.44 5.08 -9.88
CA GLU A 177 -25.50 5.37 -11.31
C GLU A 177 -24.11 5.63 -11.89
N PHE A 178 -23.95 5.30 -13.16
CA PHE A 178 -22.74 5.64 -13.88
C PHE A 178 -22.80 7.09 -14.36
N VAL A 179 -21.79 7.87 -13.97
CA VAL A 179 -21.60 9.27 -14.38
C VAL A 179 -20.41 9.42 -15.34
N ASP A 180 -19.65 8.34 -15.55
CA ASP A 180 -18.56 8.24 -16.52
C ASP A 180 -18.41 6.78 -16.97
N GLU A 181 -17.55 6.52 -17.96
CA GLU A 181 -17.17 5.16 -18.34
C GLU A 181 -16.16 4.56 -17.36
N PRO A 182 -16.18 3.23 -17.14
CA PRO A 182 -15.10 2.55 -16.41
C PRO A 182 -13.75 2.83 -17.07
N GLY A 183 -12.78 3.31 -16.29
CA GLY A 183 -11.47 3.78 -16.78
C GLY A 183 -11.45 5.25 -17.19
N GLY A 184 -12.55 5.97 -17.09
CA GLY A 184 -12.65 7.42 -17.36
C GLY A 184 -11.98 8.30 -16.30
N SER A 185 -12.61 9.43 -15.98
CA SER A 185 -12.07 10.41 -15.03
C SER A 185 -12.01 9.89 -13.60
N MET A 186 -11.18 10.51 -12.75
CA MET A 186 -11.14 10.22 -11.33
C MET A 186 -12.43 10.63 -10.62
N LEU A 187 -13.16 9.67 -10.12
CA LEU A 187 -14.31 9.86 -9.22
C LEU A 187 -13.93 9.34 -7.84
N TYR A 188 -13.28 10.19 -7.02
CA TYR A 188 -12.77 9.78 -5.72
C TYR A 188 -13.89 9.26 -4.82
N SER A 189 -13.92 7.95 -4.63
CA SER A 189 -15.00 7.22 -3.96
C SER A 189 -14.47 6.30 -2.87
N THR A 190 -14.88 6.52 -1.65
CA THR A 190 -14.54 5.64 -0.53
C THR A 190 -15.16 4.25 -0.68
N GLY A 191 -16.31 4.14 -1.36
CA GLY A 191 -16.94 2.88 -1.72
C GLY A 191 -16.07 2.00 -2.61
N ASN A 192 -15.30 2.58 -3.55
CA ASN A 192 -14.39 1.79 -4.38
C ASN A 192 -13.40 0.98 -3.52
N SER A 193 -12.80 1.63 -2.52
CA SER A 193 -11.88 0.94 -1.62
C SER A 193 -12.58 0.01 -0.63
N HIS A 194 -13.85 0.31 -0.29
CA HIS A 194 -14.65 -0.61 0.53
C HIS A 194 -15.03 -1.87 -0.26
N LEU A 195 -15.33 -1.76 -1.55
CA LEU A 195 -15.51 -2.93 -2.43
C LEU A 195 -14.25 -3.79 -2.46
N LEU A 196 -13.05 -3.20 -2.50
CA LEU A 196 -11.79 -3.95 -2.42
C LEU A 196 -11.64 -4.69 -1.08
N SER A 197 -11.99 -4.05 0.04
CA SER A 197 -12.03 -4.70 1.36
C SER A 197 -13.00 -5.88 1.40
N ALA A 198 -14.18 -5.70 0.82
CA ALA A 198 -15.17 -6.76 0.69
C ALA A 198 -14.67 -7.93 -0.17
N LEU A 199 -14.00 -7.65 -1.28
CA LEU A 199 -13.39 -8.66 -2.14
C LEU A 199 -12.27 -9.41 -1.42
N LEU A 200 -11.39 -8.71 -0.70
CA LEU A 200 -10.37 -9.35 0.13
C LEU A 200 -11.00 -10.32 1.13
N THR A 201 -12.03 -9.87 1.86
CA THR A 201 -12.73 -10.73 2.83
C THR A 201 -13.36 -11.95 2.16
N ARG A 202 -14.07 -11.78 1.04
CA ARG A 202 -14.75 -12.88 0.32
C ARG A 202 -13.77 -13.90 -0.26
N ARG A 203 -12.70 -13.42 -0.88
CA ARG A 203 -11.77 -14.27 -1.62
C ARG A 203 -10.77 -14.99 -0.72
N THR A 204 -10.40 -14.38 0.41
CA THR A 204 -9.48 -15.01 1.37
C THR A 204 -10.20 -15.86 2.41
N GLY A 205 -11.49 -15.65 2.64
CA GLY A 205 -12.24 -16.27 3.74
C GLY A 205 -11.88 -15.68 5.13
N HIS A 206 -11.05 -14.61 5.16
CA HIS A 206 -10.61 -13.95 6.38
C HIS A 206 -11.06 -12.49 6.40
N SER A 207 -11.30 -11.92 7.59
CA SER A 207 -11.60 -10.50 7.69
C SER A 207 -10.42 -9.66 7.16
N THR A 208 -10.71 -8.48 6.62
CA THR A 208 -9.66 -7.54 6.16
C THR A 208 -8.67 -7.21 7.28
N LEU A 209 -9.13 -7.14 8.55
CA LEU A 209 -8.22 -6.98 9.70
C LEU A 209 -7.25 -8.14 9.84
N GLN A 210 -7.73 -9.39 9.72
CA GLN A 210 -6.86 -10.56 9.80
C GLN A 210 -5.84 -10.55 8.66
N VAL A 211 -6.30 -10.27 7.44
CA VAL A 211 -5.43 -10.12 6.26
C VAL A 211 -4.38 -9.03 6.48
N ALA A 212 -4.79 -7.85 6.96
CA ALA A 212 -3.88 -6.75 7.23
C ALA A 212 -2.83 -7.09 8.29
N ARG A 213 -3.24 -7.77 9.36
CA ARG A 213 -2.32 -8.22 10.42
C ARG A 213 -1.32 -9.26 9.93
N ASP A 214 -1.79 -10.24 9.16
CA ASP A 214 -0.93 -11.33 8.70
C ASP A 214 0.02 -10.88 7.58
N TRP A 215 -0.44 -10.04 6.66
CA TRP A 215 0.32 -9.69 5.48
C TRP A 215 1.15 -8.40 5.61
N LEU A 216 0.75 -7.49 6.49
CA LEU A 216 1.49 -6.26 6.77
C LEU A 216 1.90 -6.16 8.24
N GLY A 217 0.98 -6.39 9.18
CA GLY A 217 1.23 -6.21 10.60
C GLY A 217 2.43 -7.02 11.11
N LYS A 218 2.41 -8.34 10.88
CA LYS A 218 3.50 -9.24 11.32
C LYS A 218 4.84 -8.95 10.62
N PRO A 219 4.90 -8.84 9.26
CA PRO A 219 6.18 -8.59 8.60
C PRO A 219 6.79 -7.22 8.88
N LEU A 220 5.96 -6.20 9.14
CA LEU A 220 6.41 -4.85 9.49
C LEU A 220 6.57 -4.63 10.99
N GLU A 221 6.23 -5.63 11.80
CA GLU A 221 6.23 -5.56 13.27
C GLU A 221 5.37 -4.40 13.82
N ILE A 222 4.26 -4.10 13.12
CA ILE A 222 3.33 -3.04 13.50
C ILE A 222 2.02 -3.59 14.06
N ASN A 223 1.46 -2.87 15.04
CA ASN A 223 0.14 -3.17 15.55
C ASN A 223 -0.93 -2.53 14.66
N ILE A 224 -1.89 -3.33 14.20
CA ILE A 224 -3.09 -2.89 13.48
C ILE A 224 -4.32 -3.19 14.34
N PRO A 225 -4.85 -2.21 15.07
CA PRO A 225 -6.05 -2.40 15.88
C PRO A 225 -7.30 -2.60 15.01
N PRO A 226 -8.40 -3.14 15.57
CA PRO A 226 -9.70 -3.13 14.91
C PRO A 226 -10.15 -1.69 14.61
N TRP A 227 -10.83 -1.52 13.46
CA TRP A 227 -11.46 -0.26 13.06
C TRP A 227 -12.92 -0.48 12.65
N PRO A 228 -13.71 0.55 12.35
CA PRO A 228 -15.13 0.39 12.02
C PRO A 228 -15.40 -0.60 10.89
N ARG A 229 -16.58 -1.25 10.98
CA ARG A 229 -17.10 -2.21 10.01
C ARG A 229 -18.43 -1.76 9.46
N ASP A 230 -18.78 -2.23 8.29
CA ASP A 230 -20.11 -2.12 7.73
C ASP A 230 -21.14 -3.01 8.47
N PRO A 231 -22.44 -2.91 8.17
CA PRO A 231 -23.47 -3.74 8.78
C PRO A 231 -23.30 -5.25 8.53
N GLN A 232 -22.55 -5.65 7.50
CA GLN A 232 -22.21 -7.06 7.20
C GLN A 232 -20.95 -7.54 7.91
N GLY A 233 -20.29 -6.68 8.68
CA GLY A 233 -19.07 -7.00 9.42
C GLY A 233 -17.78 -6.86 8.61
N ILE A 234 -17.84 -6.31 7.40
CA ILE A 234 -16.67 -6.02 6.57
C ILE A 234 -15.95 -4.77 7.09
N TYR A 235 -14.65 -4.87 7.33
CA TYR A 235 -13.87 -3.73 7.78
C TYR A 235 -13.83 -2.61 6.73
N PHE A 236 -13.97 -1.37 7.17
CA PHE A 236 -14.06 -0.21 6.31
C PHE A 236 -12.81 -0.06 5.44
N GLY A 237 -12.92 -0.31 4.13
CA GLY A 237 -11.77 -0.37 3.24
C GLY A 237 -11.13 0.98 2.91
N GLY A 238 -11.88 2.06 2.96
CA GLY A 238 -11.42 3.35 2.44
C GLY A 238 -11.28 4.46 3.49
N ASN A 239 -11.51 4.18 4.76
CA ASN A 239 -11.49 5.18 5.82
C ASN A 239 -11.30 4.53 7.19
N ASP A 240 -10.94 5.35 8.17
CA ASP A 240 -10.98 5.10 9.61
C ASP A 240 -10.12 3.93 10.12
N MET A 241 -9.14 3.42 9.34
CA MET A 241 -8.11 2.55 9.92
C MET A 241 -7.36 3.27 11.04
N LEU A 242 -6.87 2.48 11.98
CA LEU A 242 -6.09 2.97 13.11
C LEU A 242 -4.64 2.51 12.95
N LEU A 243 -3.73 3.47 12.79
CA LEU A 243 -2.28 3.23 12.73
C LEU A 243 -1.54 4.28 13.57
N SER A 244 -0.48 3.87 14.24
CA SER A 244 0.40 4.85 14.88
C SER A 244 1.28 5.58 13.84
N PRO A 245 1.74 6.81 14.11
CA PRO A 245 2.73 7.48 13.28
C PRO A 245 3.95 6.60 12.96
N ARG A 246 4.45 5.83 13.93
CA ARG A 246 5.55 4.86 13.71
C ARG A 246 5.17 3.73 12.77
N ALA A 247 3.93 3.22 12.86
CA ALA A 247 3.44 2.21 11.92
C ALA A 247 3.29 2.76 10.48
N MET A 248 2.85 4.03 10.35
CA MET A 248 2.81 4.73 9.06
C MET A 248 4.21 4.89 8.47
N ARG A 249 5.23 5.20 9.30
CA ARG A 249 6.63 5.27 8.89
C ARG A 249 7.11 3.91 8.37
N ALA A 250 6.94 2.85 9.14
CA ALA A 250 7.35 1.50 8.75
C ALA A 250 6.72 1.08 7.40
N PHE A 251 5.44 1.42 7.18
CA PHE A 251 4.77 1.20 5.90
C PHE A 251 5.40 2.01 4.76
N GLY A 252 5.71 3.29 4.98
CA GLY A 252 6.38 4.14 4.00
C GLY A 252 7.79 3.64 3.67
N GLU A 253 8.57 3.25 4.67
CA GLU A 253 9.93 2.69 4.52
C GLU A 253 9.91 1.37 3.73
N MET A 254 8.92 0.51 3.96
CA MET A 254 8.74 -0.71 3.17
C MET A 254 8.50 -0.38 1.69
N PHE A 255 7.67 0.63 1.37
CA PHE A 255 7.49 1.10 -0.01
C PHE A 255 8.78 1.66 -0.58
N LEU A 256 9.51 2.49 0.17
CA LEU A 256 10.82 3.03 -0.21
C LEU A 256 11.84 1.92 -0.51
N ALA A 257 11.81 0.84 0.26
CA ALA A 257 12.65 -0.35 0.09
C ALA A 257 12.11 -1.32 -0.98
N SER A 258 11.30 -0.86 -1.93
CA SER A 258 10.70 -1.69 -2.99
C SER A 258 9.94 -2.91 -2.46
N GLY A 259 9.24 -2.73 -1.36
CA GLY A 259 8.38 -3.75 -0.73
C GLY A 259 9.10 -4.68 0.25
N MET A 260 10.38 -4.41 0.56
CA MET A 260 11.16 -5.21 1.51
C MET A 260 11.01 -4.71 2.95
N SER A 261 10.97 -5.64 3.90
CA SER A 261 11.12 -5.37 5.34
C SER A 261 11.75 -6.58 6.03
N GLY A 262 12.69 -6.34 6.95
CA GLY A 262 13.37 -7.43 7.68
C GLY A 262 14.01 -8.49 6.77
N GLY A 263 14.50 -8.10 5.59
CA GLY A 263 15.08 -9.02 4.59
C GLY A 263 14.06 -9.86 3.81
N LYS A 264 12.77 -9.62 3.97
CA LYS A 264 11.68 -10.36 3.30
C LYS A 264 10.89 -9.44 2.36
N GLN A 265 10.45 -9.99 1.22
CA GLN A 265 9.50 -9.30 0.34
C GLN A 265 8.12 -9.36 0.98
N VAL A 266 7.58 -8.21 1.36
CA VAL A 266 6.25 -8.04 1.99
C VAL A 266 5.21 -7.68 0.94
N VAL A 267 5.53 -6.69 0.11
CA VAL A 267 4.72 -6.28 -1.04
C VAL A 267 5.57 -6.50 -2.30
N PRO A 268 5.07 -7.14 -3.36
CA PRO A 268 5.86 -7.38 -4.56
C PRO A 268 6.45 -6.09 -5.13
N ARG A 269 7.73 -6.12 -5.54
CA ARG A 269 8.39 -4.97 -6.17
C ARG A 269 7.61 -4.47 -7.39
N SER A 270 7.14 -5.39 -8.22
CA SER A 270 6.32 -5.08 -9.40
C SER A 270 5.03 -4.33 -9.02
N TRP A 271 4.43 -4.64 -7.87
CA TRP A 271 3.28 -3.90 -7.37
C TRP A 271 3.63 -2.47 -6.94
N ILE A 272 4.77 -2.27 -6.27
CA ILE A 272 5.22 -0.91 -5.91
C ILE A 272 5.35 -0.07 -7.18
N GLU A 273 6.08 -0.57 -8.19
CA GLU A 273 6.28 0.10 -9.46
C GLU A 273 4.96 0.37 -10.20
N GLU A 274 4.04 -0.60 -10.20
CA GLU A 274 2.74 -0.49 -10.86
C GLU A 274 1.81 0.49 -10.14
N SER A 275 1.81 0.47 -8.79
CA SER A 275 0.94 1.33 -7.99
C SER A 275 1.29 2.82 -8.09
N TRP A 276 2.52 3.13 -8.45
CA TRP A 276 3.03 4.49 -8.61
C TRP A 276 2.86 5.05 -10.03
N LYS A 277 2.49 4.24 -11.02
CA LYS A 277 2.24 4.73 -12.38
C LYS A 277 0.99 5.62 -12.40
N PRO A 278 1.09 6.85 -12.95
CA PRO A 278 -0.07 7.72 -13.16
C PRO A 278 -1.14 7.04 -14.03
N ARG A 279 -2.39 7.07 -13.56
CA ARG A 279 -3.56 6.54 -14.29
C ARG A 279 -4.61 7.60 -14.54
N THR A 280 -4.69 8.57 -13.63
CA THR A 280 -5.63 9.68 -13.70
C THR A 280 -5.07 10.87 -12.93
N SER A 281 -5.79 11.98 -12.89
CA SER A 281 -5.42 13.18 -12.14
C SER A 281 -6.49 13.54 -11.13
N SER A 282 -6.03 13.95 -9.95
CA SER A 282 -6.89 14.36 -8.85
C SER A 282 -7.53 15.72 -9.15
N PRO A 283 -8.88 15.84 -9.11
CA PRO A 283 -9.54 17.14 -9.27
C PRO A 283 -9.34 18.06 -8.05
N PHE A 284 -8.77 17.58 -6.95
CA PHE A 284 -8.57 18.35 -5.73
C PHE A 284 -7.20 19.02 -5.66
N THR A 285 -6.17 18.36 -6.18
CA THR A 285 -4.78 18.83 -6.10
C THR A 285 -4.13 19.06 -7.46
N GLY A 286 -4.70 18.50 -8.55
CA GLY A 286 -4.07 18.45 -9.86
C GLY A 286 -2.96 17.40 -9.97
N ASP A 287 -2.54 16.79 -8.87
CA ASP A 287 -1.52 15.74 -8.88
C ASP A 287 -2.06 14.48 -9.55
N ALA A 288 -1.17 13.70 -10.15
CA ALA A 288 -1.53 12.40 -10.70
C ALA A 288 -1.91 11.41 -9.59
N TYR A 289 -2.65 10.35 -9.97
CA TYR A 289 -3.06 9.29 -9.07
C TYR A 289 -2.84 7.92 -9.73
N GLY A 290 -2.20 7.04 -9.01
CA GLY A 290 -1.95 5.66 -9.40
C GLY A 290 -2.93 4.68 -8.76
N LEU A 291 -2.43 3.57 -8.20
CA LEU A 291 -3.25 2.60 -7.47
C LEU A 291 -3.16 2.88 -5.96
N GLY A 292 -4.03 3.76 -5.47
CA GLY A 292 -4.08 4.14 -4.06
C GLY A 292 -3.04 5.19 -3.63
N TRP A 293 -2.22 5.72 -4.54
CA TRP A 293 -1.19 6.72 -4.29
C TRP A 293 -1.40 7.97 -5.13
N PHE A 294 -1.23 9.14 -4.52
CA PHE A 294 -1.04 10.39 -5.25
C PHE A 294 0.41 10.51 -5.70
N VAL A 295 0.62 11.12 -6.86
CA VAL A 295 1.94 11.32 -7.44
C VAL A 295 2.10 12.78 -7.79
N SER A 296 3.02 13.45 -7.11
CA SER A 296 3.39 14.85 -7.37
C SER A 296 4.87 14.95 -7.74
N GLY A 297 5.34 16.17 -8.03
CA GLY A 297 6.74 16.45 -8.31
C GLY A 297 7.41 17.29 -7.23
N SER A 298 8.74 17.08 -7.03
CA SER A 298 9.63 18.04 -6.37
C SER A 298 9.89 19.26 -7.28
N ALA A 299 10.56 20.28 -6.76
CA ALA A 299 10.98 21.44 -7.55
C ALA A 299 11.87 21.05 -8.76
N GLY A 300 12.62 19.93 -8.65
CA GLY A 300 13.41 19.35 -9.75
C GLY A 300 12.64 18.38 -10.66
N GLY A 301 11.30 18.31 -10.55
CA GLY A 301 10.47 17.41 -11.36
C GLY A 301 10.54 15.93 -10.98
N ARG A 302 11.26 15.55 -9.90
CA ARG A 302 11.35 14.18 -9.44
C ARG A 302 10.09 13.77 -8.66
N PRO A 303 9.61 12.51 -8.78
CA PRO A 303 8.35 12.12 -8.19
C PRO A 303 8.40 12.10 -6.66
N ILE A 304 7.29 12.55 -6.07
CA ILE A 304 6.93 12.41 -4.65
C ILE A 304 5.62 11.63 -4.60
N TYR A 305 5.65 10.46 -4.01
CA TYR A 305 4.46 9.63 -3.80
C TYR A 305 3.89 9.91 -2.43
N TYR A 306 2.56 10.05 -2.33
CA TYR A 306 1.96 10.28 -1.04
C TYR A 306 0.59 9.62 -0.86
N ALA A 307 0.34 9.16 0.37
CA ALA A 307 -0.97 8.80 0.86
C ALA A 307 -1.56 9.97 1.63
N TRP A 308 -2.84 10.25 1.44
CA TRP A 308 -3.52 11.39 2.04
C TRP A 308 -4.82 10.99 2.72
N GLY A 309 -4.95 11.37 4.00
CA GLY A 309 -6.16 11.28 4.81
C GLY A 309 -6.68 12.67 5.22
N TYR A 310 -8.01 12.76 5.30
CA TYR A 310 -8.68 13.99 5.74
C TYR A 310 -8.10 14.49 7.08
N GLY A 311 -8.01 15.80 7.25
CA GLY A 311 -7.38 16.41 8.43
C GLY A 311 -5.86 16.54 8.33
N GLY A 312 -5.20 15.98 7.31
CA GLY A 312 -3.74 16.04 7.15
C GLY A 312 -3.00 14.83 7.69
N GLN A 313 -3.59 13.64 7.54
CA GLN A 313 -2.91 12.37 7.75
C GLN A 313 -2.10 12.06 6.49
N MET A 314 -0.77 11.99 6.56
CA MET A 314 0.09 11.89 5.40
C MET A 314 1.20 10.86 5.56
N ILE A 315 1.49 10.13 4.49
CA ILE A 315 2.73 9.38 4.30
C ILE A 315 3.31 9.84 2.97
N TYR A 316 4.50 10.44 2.99
CA TYR A 316 5.26 10.76 1.78
C TYR A 316 6.40 9.77 1.62
N VAL A 317 6.61 9.32 0.40
CA VAL A 317 7.74 8.48 0.00
C VAL A 317 8.46 9.17 -1.15
N VAL A 318 9.73 9.49 -0.96
CA VAL A 318 10.55 10.28 -1.90
C VAL A 318 11.81 9.47 -2.24
N PRO A 319 11.74 8.57 -3.25
CA PRO A 319 12.80 7.59 -3.51
C PRO A 319 14.17 8.19 -3.83
N HIS A 320 14.23 9.30 -4.58
CA HIS A 320 15.49 9.86 -5.06
C HIS A 320 16.40 10.42 -3.94
N VAL A 321 15.84 10.69 -2.76
CA VAL A 321 16.58 11.09 -1.55
C VAL A 321 16.39 10.10 -0.39
N SER A 322 15.86 8.93 -0.71
CA SER A 322 15.59 7.84 0.27
C SER A 322 14.86 8.32 1.52
N LEU A 323 13.81 9.14 1.33
CA LEU A 323 13.11 9.87 2.38
C LEU A 323 11.68 9.36 2.57
N VAL A 324 11.27 9.21 3.83
CA VAL A 324 9.87 9.05 4.25
C VAL A 324 9.52 10.15 5.22
N VAL A 325 8.38 10.81 5.00
CA VAL A 325 7.83 11.79 5.93
C VAL A 325 6.42 11.36 6.32
N VAL A 326 6.16 11.31 7.62
CA VAL A 326 4.82 11.03 8.17
C VAL A 326 4.33 12.25 8.93
N MET A 327 3.09 12.63 8.66
CA MET A 327 2.39 13.66 9.42
C MET A 327 1.05 13.10 9.88
N THR A 328 0.75 13.29 11.15
CA THR A 328 -0.61 13.10 11.68
C THR A 328 -1.12 14.41 12.23
N SER A 329 -2.42 14.61 12.14
CA SER A 329 -3.07 15.86 12.49
C SER A 329 -4.42 15.59 13.14
N ASP A 330 -5.07 16.61 13.65
CA ASP A 330 -6.43 16.50 14.16
C ASP A 330 -7.38 16.06 13.05
N ALA A 331 -7.88 14.84 13.19
CA ALA A 331 -8.77 14.21 12.21
C ALA A 331 -10.18 14.84 12.19
N ALA A 332 -10.53 15.66 13.15
CA ALA A 332 -11.81 16.38 13.23
C ALA A 332 -11.77 17.76 12.56
N THR A 333 -10.58 18.35 12.42
CA THR A 333 -10.43 19.68 11.81
C THR A 333 -10.68 19.63 10.30
N PRO A 334 -11.60 20.45 9.76
CA PRO A 334 -11.83 20.57 8.33
C PRO A 334 -10.58 21.05 7.60
N SER A 335 -10.00 20.20 6.74
CA SER A 335 -8.75 20.50 6.03
C SER A 335 -8.93 20.91 4.57
N GLY A 336 -10.09 20.59 3.96
CA GLY A 336 -10.29 20.73 2.51
C GLY A 336 -10.38 22.17 1.97
N ARG A 337 -10.72 23.17 2.82
CA ARG A 337 -10.86 24.56 2.41
C ARG A 337 -9.98 25.53 3.21
N SER A 338 -9.29 25.05 4.23
CA SER A 338 -8.46 25.88 5.12
C SER A 338 -7.08 26.24 4.56
N GLY A 339 -6.69 25.63 3.44
CA GLY A 339 -5.31 25.74 2.93
C GLY A 339 -4.29 24.89 3.71
N TYR A 340 -4.70 24.24 4.80
CA TYR A 340 -3.82 23.49 5.68
C TYR A 340 -3.09 22.34 4.97
N VAL A 341 -3.79 21.56 4.15
CA VAL A 341 -3.15 20.47 3.38
C VAL A 341 -2.09 21.00 2.43
N ARG A 342 -2.31 22.18 1.82
CA ARG A 342 -1.29 22.84 0.98
C ARG A 342 -0.06 23.19 1.82
N GLN A 343 -0.22 23.71 3.02
CA GLN A 343 0.90 24.03 3.93
C GLN A 343 1.72 22.79 4.28
N LEU A 344 1.08 21.62 4.48
CA LEU A 344 1.79 20.35 4.68
C LEU A 344 2.59 19.92 3.45
N HIS A 345 1.99 20.04 2.24
CA HIS A 345 2.72 19.79 0.99
C HIS A 345 3.87 20.76 0.80
N ASP A 346 3.69 22.04 1.11
CA ASP A 346 4.71 23.08 0.99
C ASP A 346 5.88 22.82 1.96
N LEU A 347 5.62 22.36 3.20
CA LEU A 347 6.65 21.96 4.14
C LEU A 347 7.52 20.83 3.57
N VAL A 348 6.89 19.82 2.95
CA VAL A 348 7.64 18.71 2.36
C VAL A 348 8.38 19.15 1.10
N ARG A 349 7.68 19.76 0.14
CA ARG A 349 8.22 20.09 -1.19
C ARG A 349 9.26 21.19 -1.17
N ASN A 350 9.09 22.19 -0.29
CA ASN A 350 9.89 23.42 -0.31
C ASN A 350 10.90 23.51 0.83
N ARG A 351 10.87 22.59 1.82
CA ARG A 351 11.82 22.59 2.93
C ARG A 351 12.48 21.24 3.16
N ILE A 352 11.69 20.17 3.38
CA ILE A 352 12.26 18.86 3.77
C ILE A 352 12.98 18.20 2.58
N VAL A 353 12.34 18.14 1.39
CA VAL A 353 12.95 17.52 0.20
C VAL A 353 14.19 18.28 -0.25
N PRO A 354 14.19 19.62 -0.40
CA PRO A 354 15.39 20.36 -0.78
C PRO A 354 16.54 20.21 0.24
N ALA A 355 16.24 20.15 1.54
CA ALA A 355 17.26 19.91 2.56
C ALA A 355 17.89 18.52 2.42
N ALA A 356 17.08 17.50 2.12
CA ALA A 356 17.58 16.15 1.87
C ALA A 356 18.39 16.06 0.56
N GLU A 357 18.01 16.80 -0.49
CA GLU A 357 18.73 16.90 -1.76
C GLU A 357 20.11 17.57 -1.58
N ALA A 358 20.18 18.65 -0.82
CA ALA A 358 21.44 19.37 -0.54
C ALA A 358 22.49 18.52 0.19
N GLN A 359 22.06 17.50 0.94
CA GLN A 359 22.97 16.63 1.69
C GLN A 359 23.24 15.29 0.98
N ALA A 360 22.60 15.06 -0.16
CA ALA A 360 22.87 13.90 -1.03
C ALA A 360 23.91 14.23 -2.13
N SER A 361 24.27 15.51 -2.27
CA SER A 361 25.27 16.04 -3.20
C SER A 361 26.65 16.01 -2.56
#